data_7fefe6990a9963576124ef3c0aea8ab0
#
_entry.id   7fefe6990a9963576124ef3c0aea8ab0
#
_cell.length_a   1.000
_cell.length_b   1.000
_cell.length_c   1.000
_cell.angle_alpha   90.00
_cell.angle_beta   90.00
_cell.angle_gamma   90.00
#
_symmetry.space_group_name_H-M   'P 1'
#
loop_
_entity.id
_entity.type
_entity.pdbx_description
1 polymer ?
#
loop_
_entity_poly.entity_id
_entity_poly.type
_entity_poly.pdbx_seq_one_letter_code
_entity_poly.pdbx_strand_id
1 'polypeptide(L)'
;MFLTNLVPTAVVASAVAPALLLLWLAVAADSRPEPPRVVLTAVAFGALAALVVGVVETVLTEIPVSAHPLLGTIETTLFFVAIPEETAKIAIIAWIALRSRDFDEPMDGVVYGTAVGLGFAALENIFYLAGDADWALLAIMRGLLTVPFHGALGAIAGAYIARARFGGALGANSRDHYRRPRLLLLAWLIPVVLHAAFDTATFSLANSSDLGALAFLLLMAVVSIGAIVFAVRLARLIAHRQKAWMQTKRLPARHWRLVWARTLIGLGLSFLGATLAISGVASVSLVGCVVMAIAIGISWNCRKRLTEAAKLAHRAHAVSPAPVAPASPAP
;
A
#
# COMPACT_ATOMS: atom_id res chain seq x y z
N MET A 1 -27.23 -21.32 -11.62
CA MET A 1 -26.14 -21.03 -12.57
C MET A 1 -25.79 -19.54 -12.63
N PHE A 2 -26.75 -18.59 -12.68
CA PHE A 2 -26.46 -17.14 -12.68
C PHE A 2 -25.82 -16.65 -11.37
N LEU A 3 -26.37 -17.04 -10.21
CA LEU A 3 -25.84 -16.64 -8.90
C LEU A 3 -24.48 -17.27 -8.57
N THR A 4 -24.18 -18.48 -9.06
CA THR A 4 -22.91 -19.15 -8.82
C THR A 4 -21.71 -18.49 -9.52
N ASN A 5 -21.93 -17.71 -10.59
CA ASN A 5 -20.87 -16.96 -11.28
C ASN A 5 -20.70 -15.53 -10.75
N LEU A 6 -21.70 -14.98 -10.03
CA LEU A 6 -21.63 -13.65 -9.44
C LEU A 6 -20.82 -13.62 -8.13
N VAL A 7 -20.88 -14.69 -7.33
CA VAL A 7 -20.18 -14.75 -6.04
C VAL A 7 -18.67 -14.59 -6.18
N PRO A 8 -17.96 -15.31 -7.06
CA PRO A 8 -16.50 -15.14 -7.21
C PRO A 8 -16.10 -13.73 -7.62
N THR A 9 -16.87 -13.08 -8.50
CA THR A 9 -16.58 -11.73 -8.95
C THR A 9 -16.85 -10.68 -7.88
N ALA A 10 -17.92 -10.85 -7.10
CA ALA A 10 -18.24 -9.98 -5.97
C ALA A 10 -17.17 -10.11 -4.86
N VAL A 11 -16.70 -11.32 -4.59
CA VAL A 11 -15.58 -11.59 -3.64
C VAL A 11 -14.33 -10.83 -4.06
N VAL A 12 -13.88 -10.99 -5.31
CA VAL A 12 -12.69 -10.28 -5.80
C VAL A 12 -12.90 -8.76 -5.77
N ALA A 13 -14.09 -8.27 -6.13
CA ALA A 13 -14.42 -6.85 -6.07
C ALA A 13 -14.30 -6.30 -4.65
N SER A 14 -14.89 -6.98 -3.69
CA SER A 14 -14.90 -6.58 -2.29
C SER A 14 -13.51 -6.62 -1.66
N ALA A 15 -12.65 -7.55 -2.08
CA ALA A 15 -11.27 -7.65 -1.62
C ALA A 15 -10.40 -6.51 -2.14
N VAL A 16 -10.55 -6.14 -3.41
CA VAL A 16 -9.64 -5.22 -4.12
C VAL A 16 -10.07 -3.76 -4.03
N ALA A 17 -11.37 -3.46 -4.04
CA ALA A 17 -11.87 -2.09 -4.08
C ALA A 17 -11.40 -1.21 -2.90
N PRO A 18 -11.43 -1.66 -1.62
CA PRO A 18 -10.91 -0.87 -0.51
C PRO A 18 -9.42 -0.57 -0.65
N ALA A 19 -8.62 -1.55 -1.12
CA ALA A 19 -7.18 -1.37 -1.33
C ALA A 19 -6.89 -0.32 -2.41
N LEU A 20 -7.62 -0.32 -3.53
CA LEU A 20 -7.48 0.69 -4.59
C LEU A 20 -7.87 2.09 -4.11
N LEU A 21 -8.94 2.22 -3.32
CA LEU A 21 -9.36 3.48 -2.75
C LEU A 21 -8.28 4.06 -1.82
N LEU A 22 -7.74 3.24 -0.93
CA LEU A 22 -6.69 3.66 0.02
C LEU A 22 -5.37 3.96 -0.70
N LEU A 23 -5.02 3.20 -1.73
CA LEU A 23 -3.86 3.50 -2.58
C LEU A 23 -4.01 4.87 -3.25
N TRP A 24 -5.20 5.15 -3.78
CA TRP A 24 -5.49 6.46 -4.36
C TRP A 24 -5.33 7.59 -3.34
N LEU A 25 -5.84 7.42 -2.12
CA LEU A 25 -5.68 8.40 -1.05
C LEU A 25 -4.21 8.61 -0.67
N ALA A 26 -3.42 7.54 -0.58
CA ALA A 26 -1.99 7.63 -0.26
C ALA A 26 -1.21 8.39 -1.35
N VAL A 27 -1.45 8.08 -2.61
CA VAL A 27 -0.82 8.77 -3.75
C VAL A 27 -1.30 10.23 -3.86
N ALA A 28 -2.58 10.50 -3.60
CA ALA A 28 -3.14 11.85 -3.63
C ALA A 28 -2.58 12.76 -2.51
N ALA A 29 -2.19 12.16 -1.38
CA ALA A 29 -1.57 12.87 -0.26
C ALA A 29 -0.13 13.30 -0.54
N ASP A 30 0.53 12.67 -1.53
CA ASP A 30 1.88 13.04 -1.93
C ASP A 30 1.88 14.32 -2.79
N SER A 31 2.78 15.23 -2.47
CA SER A 31 2.98 16.47 -3.23
C SER A 31 3.70 16.25 -4.57
N ARG A 32 4.48 15.17 -4.69
CA ARG A 32 5.22 14.73 -5.88
C ARG A 32 4.96 13.26 -6.18
N PRO A 33 3.74 12.88 -6.61
CA PRO A 33 3.36 11.48 -6.78
C PRO A 33 4.35 10.70 -7.64
N GLU A 34 4.58 9.45 -7.24
CA GLU A 34 5.47 8.54 -7.89
C GLU A 34 4.93 8.01 -9.24
N PRO A 35 5.81 7.53 -10.16
CA PRO A 35 5.37 6.90 -11.40
C PRO A 35 4.45 5.69 -11.10
N PRO A 36 3.28 5.58 -11.77
CA PRO A 36 2.34 4.48 -11.52
C PRO A 36 2.98 3.10 -11.65
N ARG A 37 3.92 2.92 -12.58
CA ARG A 37 4.64 1.65 -12.78
C ARG A 37 5.35 1.16 -11.50
N VAL A 38 5.98 2.07 -10.74
CA VAL A 38 6.76 1.69 -9.55
C VAL A 38 5.81 1.34 -8.41
N VAL A 39 4.76 2.16 -8.20
CA VAL A 39 3.76 1.90 -7.17
C VAL A 39 2.97 0.63 -7.46
N LEU A 40 2.54 0.40 -8.72
CA LEU A 40 1.86 -0.84 -9.10
C LEU A 40 2.77 -2.07 -8.99
N THR A 41 4.06 -1.91 -9.22
CA THR A 41 5.05 -2.97 -8.96
C THR A 41 5.13 -3.27 -7.46
N ALA A 42 5.10 -2.25 -6.60
CA ALA A 42 5.05 -2.45 -5.14
C ALA A 42 3.78 -3.20 -4.71
N VAL A 43 2.61 -2.85 -5.26
CA VAL A 43 1.35 -3.59 -5.05
C VAL A 43 1.49 -5.06 -5.49
N ALA A 44 2.03 -5.29 -6.69
CA ALA A 44 2.18 -6.65 -7.23
C ALA A 44 3.12 -7.52 -6.38
N PHE A 45 4.25 -6.95 -5.92
CA PHE A 45 5.14 -7.66 -5.01
C PHE A 45 4.52 -7.89 -3.63
N GLY A 46 3.72 -6.95 -3.12
CA GLY A 46 2.94 -7.13 -1.90
C GLY A 46 1.97 -8.31 -2.02
N ALA A 47 1.23 -8.39 -3.13
CA ALA A 47 0.34 -9.52 -3.42
C ALA A 47 1.12 -10.84 -3.55
N LEU A 48 2.24 -10.85 -4.28
CA LEU A 48 3.08 -12.05 -4.39
C LEU A 48 3.62 -12.50 -3.02
N ALA A 49 3.96 -11.55 -2.13
CA ALA A 49 4.38 -11.88 -0.77
C ALA A 49 3.28 -12.61 0.01
N ALA A 50 2.02 -12.18 -0.11
CA ALA A 50 0.90 -12.85 0.55
C ALA A 50 0.76 -14.31 0.10
N LEU A 51 0.97 -14.59 -1.21
CA LEU A 51 0.97 -15.95 -1.72
C LEU A 51 2.10 -16.80 -1.12
N VAL A 52 3.33 -16.26 -1.12
CA VAL A 52 4.50 -17.00 -0.61
C VAL A 52 4.40 -17.22 0.89
N VAL A 53 4.01 -16.18 1.63
CA VAL A 53 3.88 -16.27 3.10
C VAL A 53 2.74 -17.20 3.49
N GLY A 54 1.60 -17.18 2.80
CA GLY A 54 0.50 -18.11 3.07
C GLY A 54 0.93 -19.59 2.94
N VAL A 55 1.82 -19.92 1.98
CA VAL A 55 2.42 -21.26 1.91
C VAL A 55 3.34 -21.53 3.10
N VAL A 56 4.14 -20.57 3.52
CA VAL A 56 5.03 -20.71 4.70
C VAL A 56 4.20 -20.92 5.97
N GLU A 57 3.13 -20.17 6.16
CA GLU A 57 2.24 -20.26 7.31
C GLU A 57 1.58 -21.64 7.44
N THR A 58 1.18 -22.27 6.32
CA THR A 58 0.63 -23.63 6.36
C THR A 58 1.62 -24.65 6.93
N VAL A 59 2.93 -24.44 6.73
CA VAL A 59 3.97 -25.30 7.31
C VAL A 59 4.24 -24.92 8.78
N LEU A 60 4.25 -23.63 9.09
CA LEU A 60 4.53 -23.16 10.45
C LEU A 60 3.43 -23.52 11.44
N THR A 61 2.17 -23.55 11.00
CA THR A 61 1.02 -23.90 11.87
C THR A 61 1.01 -25.36 12.31
N GLU A 62 1.82 -26.23 11.69
CA GLU A 62 2.05 -27.60 12.17
C GLU A 62 2.96 -27.67 13.41
N ILE A 63 3.62 -26.58 13.78
CA ILE A 63 4.50 -26.53 14.96
C ILE A 63 3.63 -26.40 16.23
N PRO A 64 3.82 -27.28 17.24
CA PRO A 64 3.05 -27.22 18.46
C PRO A 64 3.25 -25.91 19.21
N VAL A 65 2.15 -25.34 19.68
CA VAL A 65 2.12 -24.14 20.54
C VAL A 65 1.64 -24.49 21.94
N SER A 66 1.65 -23.54 22.86
CA SER A 66 1.17 -23.68 24.23
C SER A 66 -0.29 -24.18 24.26
N ALA A 67 -0.56 -25.16 25.15
CA ALA A 67 -1.91 -25.63 25.41
C ALA A 67 -2.84 -24.60 26.09
N HIS A 68 -2.27 -23.52 26.64
CA HIS A 68 -3.08 -22.44 27.18
C HIS A 68 -3.69 -21.62 26.04
N PRO A 69 -5.03 -21.48 25.94
CA PRO A 69 -5.69 -20.93 24.77
C PRO A 69 -5.15 -19.56 24.32
N LEU A 70 -5.06 -18.61 25.24
CA LEU A 70 -4.59 -17.26 24.91
C LEU A 70 -3.08 -17.24 24.57
N LEU A 71 -2.26 -18.00 25.31
CA LEU A 71 -0.82 -18.04 25.04
C LEU A 71 -0.53 -18.73 23.70
N GLY A 72 -1.18 -19.84 23.40
CA GLY A 72 -1.07 -20.51 22.11
C GLY A 72 -1.50 -19.60 20.95
N THR A 73 -2.58 -18.84 21.12
CA THR A 73 -2.99 -17.83 20.13
C THR A 73 -1.93 -16.75 19.93
N ILE A 74 -1.35 -16.22 21.02
CA ILE A 74 -0.27 -15.21 20.93
C ILE A 74 0.97 -15.79 20.22
N GLU A 75 1.38 -17.01 20.58
CA GLU A 75 2.50 -17.69 19.92
C GLU A 75 2.25 -17.87 18.42
N THR A 76 1.07 -18.34 18.03
CA THR A 76 0.68 -18.51 16.62
C THR A 76 0.70 -17.19 15.86
N THR A 77 0.00 -16.18 16.38
CA THR A 77 -0.15 -14.90 15.67
C THR A 77 1.17 -14.11 15.61
N LEU A 78 2.02 -14.22 16.62
CA LEU A 78 3.32 -13.54 16.61
C LEU A 78 4.34 -14.26 15.74
N PHE A 79 4.56 -15.57 15.97
CA PHE A 79 5.69 -16.26 15.35
C PHE A 79 5.34 -16.83 13.97
N PHE A 80 4.10 -17.24 13.75
CA PHE A 80 3.72 -17.94 12.52
C PHE A 80 2.97 -17.07 11.52
N VAL A 81 2.43 -15.90 11.96
CA VAL A 81 1.72 -14.96 11.10
C VAL A 81 2.48 -13.62 11.02
N ALA A 82 2.48 -12.82 12.09
CA ALA A 82 2.96 -11.44 12.03
C ALA A 82 4.44 -11.31 11.66
N ILE A 83 5.33 -12.15 12.21
CA ILE A 83 6.76 -12.12 11.89
C ILE A 83 7.01 -12.47 10.42
N PRO A 84 6.52 -13.58 9.84
CA PRO A 84 6.68 -13.89 8.43
C PRO A 84 6.12 -12.80 7.50
N GLU A 85 4.90 -12.37 7.73
CA GLU A 85 4.23 -11.39 6.90
C GLU A 85 4.94 -10.03 6.89
N GLU A 86 5.18 -9.47 8.08
CA GLU A 86 5.80 -8.15 8.15
C GLU A 86 7.25 -8.18 7.69
N THR A 87 7.97 -9.29 7.90
CA THR A 87 9.33 -9.46 7.37
C THR A 87 9.32 -9.46 5.84
N ALA A 88 8.40 -10.18 5.20
CA ALA A 88 8.27 -10.21 3.75
C ALA A 88 7.91 -8.82 3.18
N LYS A 89 6.92 -8.14 3.77
CA LYS A 89 6.52 -6.78 3.37
C LYS A 89 7.68 -5.79 3.47
N ILE A 90 8.40 -5.80 4.60
CA ILE A 90 9.52 -4.89 4.86
C ILE A 90 10.72 -5.18 3.96
N ALA A 91 11.00 -6.46 3.68
CA ALA A 91 12.04 -6.84 2.72
C ALA A 91 11.76 -6.24 1.33
N ILE A 92 10.52 -6.26 0.87
CA ILE A 92 10.11 -5.66 -0.40
C ILE A 92 10.27 -4.12 -0.37
N ILE A 93 9.79 -3.46 0.70
CA ILE A 93 9.92 -2.01 0.86
C ILE A 93 11.39 -1.59 0.88
N ALA A 94 12.22 -2.32 1.62
CA ALA A 94 13.65 -2.07 1.68
C ALA A 94 14.34 -2.31 0.33
N TRP A 95 13.96 -3.37 -0.39
CA TRP A 95 14.47 -3.65 -1.73
C TRP A 95 14.12 -2.53 -2.72
N ILE A 96 12.89 -2.03 -2.71
CA ILE A 96 12.47 -0.87 -3.52
C ILE A 96 13.31 0.36 -3.14
N ALA A 97 13.46 0.64 -1.84
CA ALA A 97 14.24 1.76 -1.34
C ALA A 97 15.72 1.70 -1.77
N LEU A 98 16.29 0.51 -1.92
CA LEU A 98 17.69 0.33 -2.33
C LEU A 98 17.88 0.34 -3.85
N ARG A 99 16.89 -0.09 -4.63
CA ARG A 99 17.02 -0.32 -6.07
C ARG A 99 16.32 0.72 -6.94
N SER A 100 15.24 1.34 -6.46
CA SER A 100 14.51 2.33 -7.24
C SER A 100 15.23 3.68 -7.25
N ARG A 101 15.40 4.25 -8.45
CA ARG A 101 15.85 5.62 -8.62
C ARG A 101 14.74 6.63 -8.30
N ASP A 102 13.50 6.18 -8.35
CA ASP A 102 12.32 6.97 -8.03
C ASP A 102 12.08 7.06 -6.51
N PHE A 103 12.89 6.34 -5.67
CA PHE A 103 12.89 6.53 -4.21
C PHE A 103 13.83 7.70 -3.86
N ASP A 104 13.42 8.94 -4.17
CA ASP A 104 14.27 10.13 -4.09
C ASP A 104 13.81 11.14 -3.04
N GLU A 105 12.66 10.89 -2.37
CA GLU A 105 12.15 11.74 -1.30
C GLU A 105 11.51 10.95 -0.13
N PRO A 106 11.39 11.58 1.06
CA PRO A 106 10.91 10.86 2.25
C PRO A 106 9.49 10.31 2.16
N MET A 107 8.59 10.95 1.39
CA MET A 107 7.19 10.52 1.25
C MET A 107 7.08 9.24 0.43
N ASP A 108 8.04 8.95 -0.45
CA ASP A 108 8.07 7.73 -1.26
C ASP A 108 8.03 6.47 -0.39
N GLY A 109 8.72 6.48 0.76
CA GLY A 109 8.66 5.36 1.70
C GLY A 109 7.25 5.11 2.22
N VAL A 110 6.50 6.15 2.54
CA VAL A 110 5.09 6.02 2.97
C VAL A 110 4.24 5.45 1.84
N VAL A 111 4.38 5.98 0.62
CA VAL A 111 3.59 5.56 -0.55
C VAL A 111 3.89 4.12 -0.93
N TYR A 112 5.18 3.76 -1.06
CA TYR A 112 5.56 2.38 -1.41
C TYR A 112 5.23 1.38 -0.30
N GLY A 113 5.43 1.77 0.97
CA GLY A 113 5.04 0.94 2.10
C GLY A 113 3.54 0.67 2.11
N THR A 114 2.72 1.72 1.94
CA THR A 114 1.26 1.58 1.81
C THR A 114 0.91 0.66 0.63
N ALA A 115 1.56 0.84 -0.53
CA ALA A 115 1.29 0.04 -1.73
C ALA A 115 1.58 -1.46 -1.51
N VAL A 116 2.70 -1.79 -0.86
CA VAL A 116 3.05 -3.18 -0.51
C VAL A 116 2.03 -3.76 0.46
N GLY A 117 1.67 -3.03 1.53
CA GLY A 117 0.68 -3.48 2.52
C GLY A 117 -0.71 -3.69 1.92
N LEU A 118 -1.16 -2.79 1.03
CA LEU A 118 -2.45 -2.91 0.36
C LEU A 118 -2.47 -4.03 -0.69
N GLY A 119 -1.36 -4.26 -1.41
CA GLY A 119 -1.22 -5.38 -2.33
C GLY A 119 -1.31 -6.71 -1.60
N PHE A 120 -0.63 -6.83 -0.46
CA PHE A 120 -0.70 -7.99 0.42
C PHE A 120 -2.14 -8.23 0.88
N ALA A 121 -2.78 -7.24 1.49
CA ALA A 121 -4.14 -7.33 2.00
C ALA A 121 -5.16 -7.66 0.93
N ALA A 122 -5.02 -7.16 -0.29
CA ALA A 122 -5.96 -7.45 -1.38
C ALA A 122 -5.95 -8.93 -1.75
N LEU A 123 -4.77 -9.55 -1.87
CA LEU A 123 -4.68 -10.98 -2.19
C LEU A 123 -5.10 -11.86 -1.00
N GLU A 124 -4.65 -11.53 0.18
CA GLU A 124 -5.05 -12.21 1.41
C GLU A 124 -6.58 -12.21 1.56
N ASN A 125 -7.23 -11.05 1.35
CA ASN A 125 -8.69 -10.96 1.40
C ASN A 125 -9.38 -11.86 0.37
N ILE A 126 -8.84 -12.00 -0.83
CA ILE A 126 -9.41 -12.94 -1.81
C ILE A 126 -9.45 -14.36 -1.24
N PHE A 127 -8.37 -14.81 -0.58
CA PHE A 127 -8.32 -16.16 0.01
C PHE A 127 -9.32 -16.31 1.17
N TYR A 128 -9.40 -15.36 2.08
CA TYR A 128 -10.35 -15.39 3.18
C TYR A 128 -11.81 -15.38 2.70
N LEU A 129 -12.16 -14.48 1.78
CA LEU A 129 -13.53 -14.34 1.31
C LEU A 129 -13.96 -15.53 0.42
N ALA A 130 -13.04 -16.12 -0.34
CA ALA A 130 -13.35 -17.28 -1.19
C ALA A 130 -13.63 -18.55 -0.38
N GLY A 131 -13.11 -18.64 0.85
CA GLY A 131 -13.31 -19.80 1.75
C GLY A 131 -14.46 -19.67 2.74
N ASP A 132 -15.16 -18.53 2.79
CA ASP A 132 -16.16 -18.23 3.81
C ASP A 132 -17.59 -18.20 3.24
N ALA A 133 -18.52 -18.89 3.91
CA ALA A 133 -19.93 -18.90 3.52
C ALA A 133 -20.59 -17.53 3.73
N ASP A 134 -20.18 -16.79 4.78
CA ASP A 134 -20.66 -15.45 5.12
C ASP A 134 -19.75 -14.35 4.56
N TRP A 135 -19.11 -14.61 3.40
CA TRP A 135 -18.13 -13.75 2.77
C TRP A 135 -18.54 -12.27 2.68
N ALA A 136 -19.84 -11.96 2.55
CA ALA A 136 -20.30 -10.58 2.41
C ALA A 136 -20.11 -9.77 3.71
N LEU A 137 -20.43 -10.34 4.87
CA LEU A 137 -20.18 -9.72 6.17
C LEU A 137 -18.66 -9.62 6.43
N LEU A 138 -17.93 -10.71 6.16
CA LEU A 138 -16.49 -10.75 6.29
C LEU A 138 -15.82 -9.68 5.39
N ALA A 139 -16.32 -9.47 4.16
CA ALA A 139 -15.83 -8.44 3.24
C ALA A 139 -15.97 -7.02 3.82
N ILE A 140 -17.10 -6.73 4.47
CA ILE A 140 -17.32 -5.43 5.14
C ILE A 140 -16.32 -5.26 6.29
N MET A 141 -16.19 -6.26 7.15
CA MET A 141 -15.30 -6.21 8.31
C MET A 141 -13.83 -6.06 7.88
N ARG A 142 -13.38 -6.91 6.96
CA ARG A 142 -12.01 -6.86 6.46
C ARG A 142 -11.73 -5.61 5.64
N GLY A 143 -12.68 -5.15 4.83
CA GLY A 143 -12.57 -3.92 4.05
C GLY A 143 -12.45 -2.65 4.90
N LEU A 144 -13.12 -2.61 6.06
CA LEU A 144 -13.11 -1.46 6.97
C LEU A 144 -11.97 -1.50 8.00
N LEU A 145 -11.51 -2.69 8.41
CA LEU A 145 -10.52 -2.84 9.47
C LEU A 145 -9.20 -3.41 8.94
N THR A 146 -9.20 -4.58 8.33
CA THR A 146 -7.98 -5.31 7.94
C THR A 146 -7.24 -4.63 6.81
N VAL A 147 -7.93 -4.24 5.73
CA VAL A 147 -7.27 -3.60 4.57
C VAL A 147 -6.64 -2.25 4.95
N PRO A 148 -7.33 -1.33 5.65
CA PRO A 148 -6.71 -0.10 6.12
C PRO A 148 -5.57 -0.35 7.11
N PHE A 149 -5.68 -1.38 7.93
CA PHE A 149 -4.67 -1.76 8.90
C PHE A 149 -3.37 -2.21 8.22
N HIS A 150 -3.41 -3.14 7.26
CA HIS A 150 -2.22 -3.53 6.48
C HIS A 150 -1.61 -2.36 5.72
N GLY A 151 -2.43 -1.49 5.12
CA GLY A 151 -1.97 -0.26 4.50
C GLY A 151 -1.23 0.65 5.49
N ALA A 152 -1.73 0.77 6.72
CA ALA A 152 -1.13 1.55 7.79
C ALA A 152 0.19 0.94 8.29
N LEU A 153 0.26 -0.39 8.47
CA LEU A 153 1.51 -1.08 8.85
C LEU A 153 2.59 -0.86 7.79
N GLY A 154 2.24 -1.03 6.52
CA GLY A 154 3.15 -0.74 5.40
C GLY A 154 3.61 0.72 5.37
N ALA A 155 2.70 1.68 5.60
CA ALA A 155 3.02 3.10 5.70
C ALA A 155 4.00 3.40 6.86
N ILE A 156 3.80 2.79 8.02
CA ILE A 156 4.67 2.92 9.19
C ILE A 156 6.06 2.38 8.86
N ALA A 157 6.15 1.16 8.34
CA ALA A 157 7.42 0.54 7.95
C ALA A 157 8.17 1.41 6.94
N GLY A 158 7.50 1.81 5.87
CA GLY A 158 8.06 2.66 4.82
C GLY A 158 8.52 4.03 5.32
N ALA A 159 7.76 4.65 6.24
CA ALA A 159 8.12 5.91 6.89
C ALA A 159 9.42 5.80 7.70
N TYR A 160 9.60 4.72 8.45
CA TYR A 160 10.83 4.50 9.22
C TYR A 160 12.02 4.17 8.31
N ILE A 161 11.83 3.41 7.22
CA ILE A 161 12.85 3.17 6.20
C ILE A 161 13.25 4.50 5.52
N ALA A 162 12.29 5.35 5.15
CA ALA A 162 12.55 6.67 4.60
C ALA A 162 13.34 7.56 5.58
N ARG A 163 12.98 7.55 6.86
CA ARG A 163 13.74 8.28 7.90
C ARG A 163 15.17 7.75 8.06
N ALA A 164 15.37 6.44 7.93
CA ALA A 164 16.71 5.86 7.95
C ALA A 164 17.54 6.30 6.73
N ARG A 165 16.90 6.48 5.57
CA ARG A 165 17.57 6.90 4.31
C ARG A 165 17.76 8.42 4.23
N PHE A 166 16.74 9.20 4.58
CA PHE A 166 16.69 10.65 4.39
C PHE A 166 16.82 11.45 5.70
N GLY A 167 17.37 10.89 6.76
CA GLY A 167 17.40 11.49 8.10
C GLY A 167 17.79 12.97 8.11
N GLY A 168 18.85 13.35 7.39
CA GLY A 168 19.28 14.74 7.25
C GLY A 168 18.25 15.66 6.57
N ALA A 169 17.44 15.15 5.63
CA ALA A 169 16.36 15.88 4.97
C ALA A 169 15.18 16.17 5.89
N LEU A 170 15.03 15.37 6.96
CA LEU A 170 13.95 15.49 7.93
C LEU A 170 14.35 16.27 9.19
N GLY A 171 15.42 17.07 9.11
CA GLY A 171 15.88 17.93 10.20
C GLY A 171 16.66 17.21 11.30
N ALA A 172 17.18 16.02 10.98
CA ALA A 172 18.03 15.28 11.88
C ALA A 172 19.49 15.73 11.75
N ASN A 173 20.15 15.97 12.86
CA ASN A 173 21.57 16.35 12.90
C ASN A 173 22.46 15.19 12.40
N SER A 174 23.71 15.48 12.01
CA SER A 174 24.71 14.52 11.52
C SER A 174 24.94 13.28 12.44
N ARG A 175 24.48 13.32 13.69
CA ARG A 175 24.47 12.18 14.62
C ARG A 175 23.49 11.05 14.25
N ASP A 176 22.61 11.25 13.28
CA ASP A 176 21.59 10.26 12.90
C ASP A 176 22.15 9.05 12.14
N HIS A 177 23.40 9.06 11.72
CA HIS A 177 24.04 7.89 11.16
C HIS A 177 24.02 6.70 12.16
N TYR A 178 24.19 6.98 13.45
CA TYR A 178 24.13 5.99 14.53
C TYR A 178 22.68 5.56 14.87
N ARG A 179 21.67 6.25 14.37
CA ARG A 179 20.26 5.92 14.60
C ARG A 179 19.65 5.01 13.54
N ARG A 180 20.32 4.81 12.40
CA ARG A 180 19.80 3.97 11.29
C ARG A 180 19.38 2.57 11.72
N PRO A 181 20.20 1.78 12.47
CA PRO A 181 19.79 0.46 12.90
C PRO A 181 18.51 0.46 13.77
N ARG A 182 18.38 1.46 14.64
CA ARG A 182 17.18 1.63 15.47
C ARG A 182 15.94 1.95 14.62
N LEU A 183 16.07 2.79 13.61
CA LEU A 183 14.97 3.12 12.71
C LEU A 183 14.54 1.90 11.88
N LEU A 184 15.49 1.10 11.40
CA LEU A 184 15.20 -0.15 10.69
C LEU A 184 14.56 -1.19 11.61
N LEU A 185 15.04 -1.30 12.85
CA LEU A 185 14.40 -2.16 13.87
C LEU A 185 12.96 -1.71 14.14
N LEU A 186 12.70 -0.41 14.29
CA LEU A 186 11.35 0.12 14.51
C LEU A 186 10.46 -0.05 13.27
N ALA A 187 11.02 0.01 12.06
CA ALA A 187 10.31 -0.28 10.83
C ALA A 187 9.74 -1.71 10.82
N TRP A 188 10.41 -2.64 11.48
CA TRP A 188 10.00 -4.04 11.59
C TRP A 188 9.18 -4.30 12.86
N LEU A 189 9.69 -3.90 14.02
CA LEU A 189 9.11 -4.25 15.31
C LEU A 189 7.70 -3.67 15.52
N ILE A 190 7.48 -2.40 15.11
CA ILE A 190 6.17 -1.76 15.31
C ILE A 190 5.08 -2.47 14.51
N PRO A 191 5.23 -2.72 13.19
CA PRO A 191 4.26 -3.49 12.43
C PRO A 191 4.05 -4.90 13.00
N VAL A 192 5.10 -5.65 13.33
CA VAL A 192 5.00 -7.00 13.90
C VAL A 192 4.16 -7.02 15.19
N VAL A 193 4.44 -6.12 16.15
CA VAL A 193 3.72 -6.06 17.41
C VAL A 193 2.26 -5.68 17.23
N LEU A 194 1.99 -4.68 16.39
CA LEU A 194 0.61 -4.25 16.10
C LEU A 194 -0.17 -5.35 15.39
N HIS A 195 0.46 -6.04 14.43
CA HIS A 195 -0.15 -7.14 13.69
C HIS A 195 -0.47 -8.31 14.61
N ALA A 196 0.50 -8.80 15.38
CA ALA A 196 0.27 -9.86 16.34
C ALA A 196 -0.84 -9.53 17.34
N ALA A 197 -0.92 -8.28 17.83
CA ALA A 197 -1.97 -7.85 18.72
C ALA A 197 -3.36 -7.84 18.05
N PHE A 198 -3.45 -7.40 16.80
CA PHE A 198 -4.68 -7.40 16.03
C PHE A 198 -5.17 -8.83 15.77
N ASP A 199 -4.30 -9.73 15.31
CA ASP A 199 -4.68 -11.11 15.02
C ASP A 199 -4.95 -11.92 16.28
N THR A 200 -4.22 -11.68 17.39
CA THR A 200 -4.53 -12.28 18.67
C THR A 200 -5.96 -11.93 19.09
N ALA A 201 -6.36 -10.66 18.93
CA ALA A 201 -7.73 -10.23 19.22
C ALA A 201 -8.75 -10.91 18.29
N THR A 202 -8.45 -10.98 17.00
CA THR A 202 -9.31 -11.57 15.98
C THR A 202 -9.52 -13.08 16.21
N PHE A 203 -8.45 -13.83 16.44
CA PHE A 203 -8.50 -15.29 16.61
C PHE A 203 -9.09 -15.70 17.98
N SER A 204 -8.91 -14.86 19.01
CA SER A 204 -9.51 -15.09 20.32
C SER A 204 -11.01 -14.80 20.36
N LEU A 205 -11.51 -13.95 19.45
CA LEU A 205 -12.90 -13.54 19.38
C LEU A 205 -13.84 -14.76 19.21
N ALA A 206 -13.48 -15.68 18.31
CA ALA A 206 -14.31 -16.84 17.96
C ALA A 206 -14.48 -17.85 19.12
N ASN A 207 -13.56 -17.87 20.09
CA ASN A 207 -13.54 -18.82 21.21
C ASN A 207 -13.88 -18.19 22.56
N SER A 208 -14.42 -16.97 22.56
CA SER A 208 -14.66 -16.20 23.77
C SER A 208 -16.13 -16.21 24.19
N SER A 209 -16.39 -16.03 25.51
CA SER A 209 -17.72 -15.69 26.02
C SER A 209 -18.15 -14.30 25.50
N ASP A 210 -19.42 -13.95 25.62
CA ASP A 210 -19.97 -12.67 25.14
C ASP A 210 -19.19 -11.45 25.62
N LEU A 211 -18.81 -11.42 26.90
CA LEU A 211 -18.01 -10.34 27.46
C LEU A 211 -16.56 -10.36 26.95
N GLY A 212 -15.97 -11.56 26.80
CA GLY A 212 -14.65 -11.75 26.20
C GLY A 212 -14.64 -11.35 24.72
N ALA A 213 -15.67 -11.74 23.97
CA ALA A 213 -15.85 -11.36 22.58
C ALA A 213 -15.89 -9.83 22.40
N LEU A 214 -16.66 -9.13 23.24
CA LEU A 214 -16.70 -7.68 23.22
C LEU A 214 -15.32 -7.06 23.54
N ALA A 215 -14.58 -7.59 24.51
CA ALA A 215 -13.25 -7.10 24.84
C ALA A 215 -12.26 -7.28 23.67
N PHE A 216 -12.25 -8.42 22.99
CA PHE A 216 -11.39 -8.67 21.83
C PHE A 216 -11.80 -7.83 20.62
N LEU A 217 -13.09 -7.63 20.38
CA LEU A 217 -13.59 -6.74 19.33
C LEU A 217 -13.12 -5.29 19.55
N LEU A 218 -13.22 -4.81 20.79
CA LEU A 218 -12.74 -3.47 21.17
C LEU A 218 -11.21 -3.37 21.02
N LEU A 219 -10.46 -4.40 21.42
CA LEU A 219 -9.00 -4.42 21.27
C LEU A 219 -8.61 -4.38 19.79
N MET A 220 -9.23 -5.19 18.94
CA MET A 220 -9.02 -5.19 17.50
C MET A 220 -9.28 -3.81 16.89
N ALA A 221 -10.40 -3.17 17.26
CA ALA A 221 -10.75 -1.84 16.79
C ALA A 221 -9.74 -0.78 17.26
N VAL A 222 -9.34 -0.80 18.52
CA VAL A 222 -8.36 0.13 19.09
C VAL A 222 -6.99 -0.01 18.42
N VAL A 223 -6.52 -1.25 18.22
CA VAL A 223 -5.24 -1.51 17.55
C VAL A 223 -5.27 -1.03 16.11
N SER A 224 -6.33 -1.37 15.36
CA SER A 224 -6.48 -0.96 13.96
C SER A 224 -6.57 0.56 13.82
N ILE A 225 -7.47 1.20 14.54
CA ILE A 225 -7.65 2.67 14.51
C ILE A 225 -6.37 3.36 14.99
N GLY A 226 -5.74 2.86 16.04
CA GLY A 226 -4.47 3.37 16.59
C GLY A 226 -3.35 3.34 15.55
N ALA A 227 -3.20 2.22 14.84
CA ALA A 227 -2.22 2.07 13.75
C ALA A 227 -2.49 3.03 12.60
N ILE A 228 -3.74 3.16 12.17
CA ILE A 228 -4.14 4.10 11.10
C ILE A 228 -3.86 5.55 11.52
N VAL A 229 -4.26 5.95 12.72
CA VAL A 229 -3.99 7.30 13.24
C VAL A 229 -2.50 7.58 13.33
N PHE A 230 -1.72 6.61 13.80
CA PHE A 230 -0.27 6.73 13.89
C PHE A 230 0.37 6.86 12.50
N ALA A 231 -0.02 6.02 11.54
CA ALA A 231 0.44 6.10 10.15
C ALA A 231 0.13 7.47 9.51
N VAL A 232 -1.11 7.95 9.67
CA VAL A 232 -1.53 9.26 9.14
C VAL A 232 -0.75 10.41 9.79
N ARG A 233 -0.54 10.39 11.10
CA ARG A 233 0.27 11.41 11.80
C ARG A 233 1.72 11.39 11.32
N LEU A 234 2.29 10.20 11.16
CA LEU A 234 3.67 10.04 10.67
C LEU A 234 3.81 10.52 9.22
N ALA A 235 2.86 10.16 8.35
CA ALA A 235 2.81 10.63 6.96
C ALA A 235 2.69 12.17 6.88
N ARG A 236 1.81 12.78 7.68
CA ARG A 236 1.66 14.25 7.75
C ARG A 236 2.95 14.93 8.21
N LEU A 237 3.62 14.37 9.22
CA LEU A 237 4.90 14.89 9.71
C LEU A 237 5.98 14.85 8.63
N ILE A 238 6.07 13.72 7.90
CA ILE A 238 7.02 13.54 6.81
C ILE A 238 6.70 14.51 5.68
N ALA A 239 5.44 14.60 5.23
CA ALA A 239 5.02 15.50 4.17
C ALA A 239 5.32 16.99 4.51
N HIS A 240 5.09 17.41 5.77
CA HIS A 240 5.40 18.76 6.21
C HIS A 240 6.91 19.05 6.15
N ARG A 241 7.73 18.14 6.66
CA ARG A 241 9.20 18.31 6.66
C ARG A 241 9.79 18.22 5.26
N GLN A 242 9.24 17.35 4.42
CA GLN A 242 9.63 17.23 3.02
C GLN A 242 9.41 18.52 2.24
N LYS A 243 8.31 19.25 2.45
CA LYS A 243 8.06 20.55 1.78
C LYS A 243 9.21 21.54 2.02
N ALA A 244 9.68 21.68 3.26
CA ALA A 244 10.81 22.54 3.60
C ALA A 244 12.11 22.08 2.91
N TRP A 245 12.37 20.77 2.93
CA TRP A 245 13.55 20.19 2.29
C TRP A 245 13.54 20.35 0.76
N MET A 246 12.38 20.17 0.09
CA MET A 246 12.23 20.35 -1.34
C MET A 246 12.50 21.78 -1.79
N GLN A 247 12.10 22.78 -0.99
CA GLN A 247 12.41 24.18 -1.26
C GLN A 247 13.92 24.44 -1.30
N THR A 248 14.70 23.81 -0.41
CA THR A 248 16.15 23.91 -0.40
C THR A 248 16.81 23.23 -1.60
N LYS A 249 16.23 22.16 -2.12
CA LYS A 249 16.75 21.36 -3.24
C LYS A 249 16.30 21.84 -4.62
N ARG A 250 15.33 22.77 -4.70
CA ARG A 250 14.75 23.27 -5.96
C ARG A 250 14.30 22.12 -6.89
N LEU A 251 13.73 21.05 -6.33
CA LEU A 251 13.28 19.91 -7.09
C LEU A 251 12.10 20.28 -7.99
N PRO A 252 12.08 19.82 -9.26
CA PRO A 252 10.99 20.12 -10.17
C PRO A 252 9.69 19.42 -9.71
N ALA A 253 8.54 20.05 -9.96
CA ALA A 253 7.25 19.44 -9.71
C ALA A 253 7.06 18.21 -10.62
N ARG A 254 6.54 17.12 -10.07
CA ARG A 254 6.14 15.94 -10.86
C ARG A 254 4.67 16.06 -11.25
N HIS A 255 4.37 15.91 -12.53
CA HIS A 255 3.01 16.05 -13.08
C HIS A 255 2.22 14.74 -13.10
N TRP A 256 2.55 13.78 -12.21
CA TRP A 256 1.94 12.45 -12.21
C TRP A 256 0.51 12.39 -11.67
N ARG A 257 0.02 13.44 -10.96
CA ARG A 257 -1.35 13.45 -10.38
C ARG A 257 -2.43 13.12 -11.40
N LEU A 258 -2.36 13.75 -12.59
CA LEU A 258 -3.34 13.50 -13.64
C LEU A 258 -3.20 12.08 -14.23
N VAL A 259 -1.97 11.58 -14.34
CA VAL A 259 -1.69 10.21 -14.76
C VAL A 259 -2.26 9.23 -13.76
N TRP A 260 -2.05 9.47 -12.47
CA TRP A 260 -2.59 8.63 -11.40
C TRP A 260 -4.12 8.61 -11.40
N ALA A 261 -4.77 9.77 -11.46
CA ALA A 261 -6.23 9.83 -11.52
C ALA A 261 -6.78 8.97 -12.67
N ARG A 262 -6.18 9.09 -13.86
CA ARG A 262 -6.59 8.31 -15.03
C ARG A 262 -6.24 6.83 -14.93
N THR A 263 -5.08 6.48 -14.36
CA THR A 263 -4.67 5.09 -14.16
C THR A 263 -5.64 4.38 -13.21
N LEU A 264 -6.00 5.01 -12.09
CA LEU A 264 -6.90 4.42 -11.11
C LEU A 264 -8.35 4.35 -11.63
N ILE A 265 -8.82 5.37 -12.36
CA ILE A 265 -10.10 5.29 -13.06
C ILE A 265 -10.07 4.14 -14.07
N GLY A 266 -9.01 4.04 -14.86
CA GLY A 266 -8.84 2.95 -15.83
C GLY A 266 -8.82 1.57 -15.18
N LEU A 267 -8.09 1.40 -14.07
CA LEU A 267 -8.07 0.15 -13.30
C LEU A 267 -9.44 -0.17 -12.70
N GLY A 268 -10.12 0.81 -12.10
CA GLY A 268 -11.46 0.63 -11.55
C GLY A 268 -12.48 0.24 -12.61
N LEU A 269 -12.46 0.92 -13.77
CA LEU A 269 -13.32 0.58 -14.90
C LEU A 269 -12.98 -0.77 -15.51
N SER A 270 -11.68 -1.12 -15.65
CA SER A 270 -11.25 -2.43 -16.15
C SER A 270 -11.69 -3.55 -15.22
N PHE A 271 -11.58 -3.30 -13.91
CA PHE A 271 -12.03 -4.25 -12.90
C PHE A 271 -13.57 -4.43 -12.92
N LEU A 272 -14.32 -3.32 -12.98
CA LEU A 272 -15.78 -3.36 -13.15
C LEU A 272 -16.15 -4.09 -14.45
N GLY A 273 -15.47 -3.79 -15.55
CA GLY A 273 -15.68 -4.44 -16.83
C GLY A 273 -15.42 -5.95 -16.79
N ALA A 274 -14.32 -6.37 -16.17
CA ALA A 274 -14.00 -7.79 -15.98
C ALA A 274 -15.05 -8.49 -15.11
N THR A 275 -15.47 -7.85 -14.01
CA THR A 275 -16.52 -8.35 -13.12
C THR A 275 -17.84 -8.58 -13.87
N LEU A 276 -18.26 -7.60 -14.66
CA LEU A 276 -19.47 -7.69 -15.48
C LEU A 276 -19.32 -8.74 -16.60
N ALA A 277 -18.16 -8.83 -17.24
CA ALA A 277 -17.90 -9.80 -18.31
C ALA A 277 -17.98 -11.27 -17.82
N ILE A 278 -17.51 -11.54 -16.59
CA ILE A 278 -17.52 -12.89 -15.99
C ILE A 278 -18.90 -13.26 -15.42
N SER A 279 -19.84 -12.29 -15.33
CA SER A 279 -21.19 -12.53 -14.75
C SER A 279 -22.01 -13.64 -15.44
N GLY A 280 -21.63 -14.06 -16.64
CA GLY A 280 -22.30 -15.12 -17.41
C GLY A 280 -23.62 -14.68 -18.09
N VAL A 281 -24.00 -13.43 -17.95
CA VAL A 281 -25.15 -12.83 -18.65
C VAL A 281 -24.64 -12.12 -19.88
N ALA A 282 -25.07 -12.55 -21.06
CA ALA A 282 -24.55 -12.05 -22.35
C ALA A 282 -24.63 -10.51 -22.48
N SER A 283 -25.74 -9.90 -22.08
CA SER A 283 -25.90 -8.45 -22.08
C SER A 283 -24.98 -7.72 -21.10
N VAL A 284 -24.80 -8.26 -19.90
CA VAL A 284 -23.93 -7.70 -18.87
C VAL A 284 -22.46 -7.93 -19.24
N SER A 285 -22.12 -9.07 -19.83
CA SER A 285 -20.79 -9.35 -20.35
C SER A 285 -20.40 -8.42 -21.49
N LEU A 286 -21.34 -8.08 -22.39
CA LEU A 286 -21.10 -7.12 -23.45
C LEU A 286 -20.82 -5.70 -22.87
N VAL A 287 -21.62 -5.27 -21.90
CA VAL A 287 -21.39 -3.99 -21.21
C VAL A 287 -20.02 -4.00 -20.52
N GLY A 288 -19.63 -5.10 -19.88
CA GLY A 288 -18.33 -5.28 -19.27
C GLY A 288 -17.18 -5.13 -20.26
N CYS A 289 -17.28 -5.76 -21.43
CA CYS A 289 -16.29 -5.63 -22.49
C CYS A 289 -16.20 -4.19 -23.04
N VAL A 290 -17.33 -3.50 -23.18
CA VAL A 290 -17.36 -2.10 -23.64
C VAL A 290 -16.71 -1.19 -22.58
N VAL A 291 -17.04 -1.35 -21.30
CA VAL A 291 -16.42 -0.58 -20.19
C VAL A 291 -14.91 -0.81 -20.16
N MET A 292 -14.46 -2.05 -20.32
CA MET A 292 -13.04 -2.38 -20.38
C MET A 292 -12.35 -1.76 -21.60
N ALA A 293 -12.96 -1.78 -22.76
CA ALA A 293 -12.42 -1.16 -23.97
C ALA A 293 -12.30 0.38 -23.82
N ILE A 294 -13.29 1.03 -23.21
CA ILE A 294 -13.25 2.46 -22.87
C ILE A 294 -12.10 2.76 -21.92
N ALA A 295 -11.92 1.95 -20.87
CA ALA A 295 -10.84 2.11 -19.89
C ALA A 295 -9.45 1.99 -20.54
N ILE A 296 -9.27 1.02 -21.44
CA ILE A 296 -8.04 0.83 -22.22
C ILE A 296 -7.81 2.05 -23.13
N GLY A 297 -8.85 2.53 -23.81
CA GLY A 297 -8.79 3.72 -24.66
C GLY A 297 -8.40 4.99 -23.92
N ILE A 298 -8.95 5.21 -22.70
CA ILE A 298 -8.59 6.33 -21.82
C ILE A 298 -7.12 6.24 -21.43
N SER A 299 -6.67 5.05 -21.04
CA SER A 299 -5.28 4.81 -20.62
C SER A 299 -4.30 5.01 -21.78
N TRP A 300 -4.66 4.56 -22.99
CA TRP A 300 -3.86 4.71 -24.21
C TRP A 300 -3.71 6.18 -24.64
N ASN A 301 -4.82 6.93 -24.70
CA ASN A 301 -4.80 8.35 -25.05
C ASN A 301 -4.00 9.19 -24.04
N CYS A 302 -4.02 8.81 -22.77
CA CYS A 302 -3.23 9.46 -21.74
C CYS A 302 -1.71 9.30 -21.99
N ARG A 303 -1.25 8.09 -22.34
CA ARG A 303 0.17 7.84 -22.68
C ARG A 303 0.60 8.69 -23.85
N LYS A 304 -0.21 8.75 -24.92
CA LYS A 304 0.12 9.50 -26.13
C LYS A 304 0.29 11.01 -25.85
N ARG A 305 -0.66 11.62 -25.13
CA ARG A 305 -0.59 13.05 -24.78
C ARG A 305 0.58 13.40 -23.87
N LEU A 306 0.94 12.50 -22.93
CA LEU A 306 2.09 12.72 -22.04
C LEU A 306 3.42 12.62 -22.78
N THR A 307 3.54 11.70 -23.73
CA THR A 307 4.72 11.58 -24.57
C THR A 307 4.89 12.83 -25.45
N GLU A 308 3.80 13.39 -25.95
CA GLU A 308 3.83 14.64 -26.73
C GLU A 308 4.17 15.85 -25.85
N ALA A 309 3.57 15.96 -24.67
CA ALA A 309 3.88 17.03 -23.73
C ALA A 309 5.33 16.98 -23.24
N ALA A 310 5.89 15.80 -22.98
CA ALA A 310 7.30 15.62 -22.63
C ALA A 310 8.22 16.01 -23.79
N LYS A 311 7.88 15.66 -25.04
CA LYS A 311 8.63 16.09 -26.23
C LYS A 311 8.59 17.61 -26.42
N LEU A 312 7.45 18.26 -26.18
CA LEU A 312 7.31 19.72 -26.26
C LEU A 312 8.10 20.43 -25.16
N ALA A 313 8.07 19.93 -23.93
CA ALA A 313 8.87 20.47 -22.84
C ALA A 313 10.38 20.35 -23.11
N HIS A 314 10.82 19.22 -23.66
CA HIS A 314 12.23 19.02 -24.04
C HIS A 314 12.66 19.99 -25.14
N ARG A 315 11.79 20.24 -26.14
CA ARG A 315 12.06 21.21 -27.20
C ARG A 315 12.09 22.66 -26.69
N ALA A 316 11.20 23.01 -25.75
CA ALA A 316 11.19 24.33 -25.13
C ALA A 316 12.47 24.63 -24.33
N HIS A 317 13.02 23.62 -23.61
CA HIS A 317 14.30 23.74 -22.93
C HIS A 317 15.51 23.83 -23.86
N ALA A 318 15.44 23.16 -25.02
CA ALA A 318 16.51 23.21 -26.04
C ALA A 318 16.58 24.56 -26.79
N VAL A 319 15.50 25.35 -26.76
CA VAL A 319 15.39 26.66 -27.43
C VAL A 319 15.67 27.83 -26.46
N SER A 320 15.77 27.57 -25.15
CA SER A 320 16.11 28.64 -24.17
C SER A 320 17.55 29.06 -24.38
N PRO A 321 17.82 30.36 -24.67
CA PRO A 321 19.20 30.84 -24.84
C PRO A 321 20.00 30.63 -23.56
N ALA A 322 21.28 30.27 -23.72
CA ALA A 322 22.22 30.14 -22.61
C ALA A 322 22.22 31.41 -21.75
N PRO A 323 22.31 31.29 -20.42
CA PRO A 323 22.38 32.45 -19.55
C PRO A 323 23.56 33.31 -19.99
N VAL A 324 23.27 34.58 -20.29
CA VAL A 324 24.29 35.57 -20.61
C VAL A 324 25.26 35.63 -19.45
N ALA A 325 26.53 35.34 -19.71
CA ALA A 325 27.58 35.45 -18.72
C ALA A 325 27.61 36.89 -18.17
N PRO A 326 27.77 37.11 -16.86
CA PRO A 326 27.90 38.43 -16.31
C PRO A 326 29.11 39.12 -16.94
N ALA A 327 28.92 40.35 -17.41
CA ALA A 327 30.00 41.19 -17.96
C ALA A 327 31.10 41.30 -16.90
N SER A 328 32.35 41.02 -17.31
CA SER A 328 33.50 41.25 -16.45
C SER A 328 33.57 42.74 -16.12
N PRO A 329 33.90 43.17 -14.88
CA PRO A 329 34.14 44.56 -14.59
C PRO A 329 35.33 45.05 -15.42
N ALA A 330 35.15 46.22 -16.03
CA ALA A 330 36.20 46.91 -16.76
C ALA A 330 37.36 47.30 -15.83
N PRO A 331 38.60 47.41 -16.35
CA PRO A 331 39.80 47.66 -15.55
C PRO A 331 39.82 49.00 -14.84
#